data_24c5c242d7fac9ae15126d86828d28d2
#
_entry.id   24c5c242d7fac9ae15126d86828d28d2
#
_cell.length_a   1.000
_cell.length_b   1.000
_cell.length_c   1.000
_cell.angle_alpha   90.00
_cell.angle_beta   90.00
_cell.angle_gamma   90.00
#
_symmetry.space_group_name_H-M   'P 1'
#
loop_
_entity.id
_entity.type
_entity.pdbx_description
1 polymer ?
#
loop_
_entity_poly.entity_id
_entity_poly.type
_entity_poly.pdbx_seq_one_letter_code
_entity_poly.pdbx_strand_id
1 'polypeptide(L)'
;MSIYIIAGICLYIASYAFYVTFSHGLGHKAEYLQLRRFFPCAILAVLPAACANITLYSPLIVSSFIVGLSWIITYPLLFFKTNRIRSNDFGYHLDVVFGLYVIGWLTSIKVIILYFNFLPTALLAIESTIELLLLLIPLAQWGYYYLYDTCIDDNGMMMIQETNYNEVIEYFSSLPKIFLFASFAFLISIYSLLIYTNINFLHVQSNISINNLIPIFLTFIFLTVYLWKKKKGVFIRTGIVELYLDVKEYFETTKLYIHNMNERVANLTVTPSKPSFSKPSTIILVIGESEARDYMSAFCDYPLDTTPWLRSKKNDDNFILFPHAYSTIPHTVSALERALTEFNQYNDKQFYTSCSIIDIAHKAGYNTYWYSNQGHLGCADTPVTLVANTSNVSKWTKQNLNQLQFDESLLEYLPEIDPSTNNFVVIHLKGNHFNYINRYPQSFAKFSKPDKYDLIPNYLDSVAYTDYILQQITEYAQKNLNLQALLYFSDHGVTPDQRRSPNFNGFAAVRIPMFCYFSEEYKSLYPQTFETLKNHSDYYWTNDLAYELICGILNITSNHYDESNSLASPKYKFTKETLKTDLGKRYLKDDPN
;
A
#
# COMPACT_ATOMS: atom_id res chain seq x y z
N MET A 1 -30.64 35.46 0.79
CA MET A 1 -29.84 34.68 1.81
C MET A 1 -30.34 33.28 2.03
N SER A 2 -31.64 33.03 2.20
CA SER A 2 -32.20 31.68 2.44
C SER A 2 -31.85 30.66 1.35
N ILE A 3 -31.90 31.03 0.07
CA ILE A 3 -31.63 30.12 -1.05
C ILE A 3 -30.18 29.59 -1.07
N TYR A 4 -29.20 30.40 -0.69
CA TYR A 4 -27.79 30.00 -0.62
C TYR A 4 -27.51 29.07 0.56
N ILE A 5 -28.19 29.29 1.70
CA ILE A 5 -28.11 28.37 2.85
C ILE A 5 -28.67 27.01 2.45
N ILE A 6 -29.84 27.00 1.79
CA ILE A 6 -30.45 25.75 1.28
C ILE A 6 -29.50 25.06 0.30
N ALA A 7 -28.92 25.82 -0.64
CA ALA A 7 -27.96 25.27 -1.61
C ALA A 7 -26.70 24.69 -0.92
N GLY A 8 -26.16 25.37 0.09
CA GLY A 8 -25.03 24.87 0.88
C GLY A 8 -25.38 23.57 1.62
N ILE A 9 -26.57 23.48 2.21
CA ILE A 9 -27.05 22.27 2.87
C ILE A 9 -27.27 21.14 1.84
N CYS A 10 -27.88 21.44 0.68
CA CYS A 10 -28.05 20.44 -0.38
C CYS A 10 -26.70 19.94 -0.91
N LEU A 11 -25.74 20.82 -1.13
CA LEU A 11 -24.39 20.46 -1.58
C LEU A 11 -23.68 19.59 -0.52
N TYR A 12 -23.83 19.94 0.76
CA TYR A 12 -23.32 19.15 1.86
C TYR A 12 -23.91 17.74 1.88
N ILE A 13 -25.24 17.64 1.86
CA ILE A 13 -25.94 16.34 1.89
C ILE A 13 -25.58 15.50 0.67
N ALA A 14 -25.60 16.11 -0.53
CA ALA A 14 -25.28 15.42 -1.77
C ALA A 14 -23.84 14.90 -1.79
N SER A 15 -22.87 15.74 -1.41
CA SER A 15 -21.46 15.36 -1.35
C SER A 15 -21.21 14.26 -0.33
N TYR A 16 -21.86 14.34 0.84
CA TYR A 16 -21.74 13.31 1.88
C TYR A 16 -22.42 12.01 1.46
N ALA A 17 -23.62 12.07 0.93
CA ALA A 17 -24.34 10.88 0.44
C ALA A 17 -23.56 10.19 -0.68
N PHE A 18 -23.03 10.96 -1.63
CA PHE A 18 -22.18 10.44 -2.71
C PHE A 18 -20.92 9.76 -2.14
N TYR A 19 -20.21 10.43 -1.25
CA TYR A 19 -19.03 9.87 -0.60
C TYR A 19 -19.35 8.54 0.12
N VAL A 20 -20.40 8.49 0.94
CA VAL A 20 -20.78 7.28 1.68
C VAL A 20 -21.20 6.16 0.74
N THR A 21 -21.96 6.46 -0.32
CA THR A 21 -22.46 5.46 -1.28
C THR A 21 -21.30 4.77 -2.01
N PHE A 22 -20.27 5.50 -2.41
CA PHE A 22 -19.19 4.98 -3.23
C PHE A 22 -17.91 4.66 -2.47
N SER A 23 -17.83 4.98 -1.17
CA SER A 23 -16.69 4.64 -0.31
C SER A 23 -16.90 3.37 0.52
N HIS A 24 -17.82 2.51 0.15
CA HIS A 24 -18.08 1.23 0.82
C HIS A 24 -16.81 0.39 0.93
N GLY A 25 -16.43 0.05 2.16
CA GLY A 25 -15.22 -0.71 2.47
C GLY A 25 -14.18 0.02 3.32
N LEU A 26 -14.31 1.36 3.48
CA LEU A 26 -13.34 2.17 4.24
C LEU A 26 -13.57 2.23 5.76
N GLY A 27 -14.57 1.54 6.29
CA GLY A 27 -14.86 1.53 7.72
C GLY A 27 -15.85 2.61 8.18
N HIS A 28 -16.88 2.20 8.90
CA HIS A 28 -17.95 3.09 9.38
C HIS A 28 -17.47 4.29 10.22
N LYS A 29 -16.37 4.17 10.97
CA LYS A 29 -15.85 5.30 11.77
C LYS A 29 -15.31 6.44 10.90
N ALA A 30 -14.66 6.12 9.78
CA ALA A 30 -14.16 7.14 8.85
C ALA A 30 -15.31 7.94 8.20
N GLU A 31 -16.43 7.29 7.91
CA GLU A 31 -17.62 7.91 7.31
C GLU A 31 -18.22 8.99 8.22
N TYR A 32 -18.39 8.72 9.52
CA TYR A 32 -18.94 9.69 10.47
C TYR A 32 -18.04 10.90 10.72
N LEU A 33 -16.72 10.74 10.62
CA LEU A 33 -15.78 11.87 10.76
C LEU A 33 -15.94 12.90 9.64
N GLN A 34 -16.36 12.47 8.44
CA GLN A 34 -16.52 13.34 7.30
C GLN A 34 -17.76 14.27 7.38
N LEU A 35 -18.77 13.89 8.17
CA LEU A 35 -19.91 14.79 8.47
C LEU A 35 -19.47 16.17 8.94
N ARG A 36 -18.51 16.22 9.88
CA ARG A 36 -17.99 17.49 10.39
C ARG A 36 -17.15 18.27 9.41
N ARG A 37 -16.41 17.56 8.52
CA ARG A 37 -15.51 18.19 7.55
C ARG A 37 -16.25 18.79 6.37
N PHE A 38 -17.22 18.08 5.84
CA PHE A 38 -17.91 18.51 4.61
C PHE A 38 -18.83 19.71 4.85
N PHE A 39 -19.37 19.86 6.05
CA PHE A 39 -20.28 20.97 6.36
C PHE A 39 -19.64 22.35 6.16
N PRO A 40 -18.54 22.73 6.82
CA PRO A 40 -17.90 24.02 6.59
C PRO A 40 -17.41 24.19 5.14
N CYS A 41 -16.99 23.09 4.47
CA CYS A 41 -16.55 23.15 3.08
C CYS A 41 -17.70 23.56 2.15
N ALA A 42 -18.88 22.96 2.32
CA ALA A 42 -20.06 23.26 1.53
C ALA A 42 -20.59 24.69 1.77
N ILE A 43 -20.51 25.18 3.00
CA ILE A 43 -20.85 26.58 3.30
C ILE A 43 -19.90 27.55 2.60
N LEU A 44 -18.58 27.29 2.70
CA LEU A 44 -17.59 28.15 2.04
C LEU A 44 -17.66 28.07 0.51
N ALA A 45 -18.14 26.97 -0.06
CA ALA A 45 -18.38 26.83 -1.50
C ALA A 45 -19.41 27.84 -2.03
N VAL A 46 -20.48 28.11 -1.27
CA VAL A 46 -21.58 29.01 -1.71
C VAL A 46 -21.49 30.41 -1.13
N LEU A 47 -20.65 30.64 -0.12
CA LEU A 47 -20.55 31.91 0.58
C LEU A 47 -20.19 33.12 -0.34
N PRO A 48 -19.21 33.01 -1.25
CA PRO A 48 -18.89 34.14 -2.15
C PRO A 48 -20.05 34.55 -3.05
N ALA A 49 -20.78 33.57 -3.58
CA ALA A 49 -21.97 33.81 -4.38
C ALA A 49 -23.10 34.48 -3.57
N ALA A 50 -23.29 34.05 -2.32
CA ALA A 50 -24.27 34.63 -1.41
C ALA A 50 -23.94 36.08 -1.06
N CYS A 51 -22.69 36.40 -0.76
CA CYS A 51 -22.23 37.74 -0.44
C CYS A 51 -22.31 38.68 -1.66
N ALA A 52 -22.03 38.19 -2.85
CA ALA A 52 -22.13 38.91 -4.10
C ALA A 52 -23.57 39.00 -4.64
N ASN A 53 -24.52 38.27 -4.04
CA ASN A 53 -25.90 38.14 -4.49
C ASN A 53 -26.03 37.67 -5.96
N ILE A 54 -25.11 36.75 -6.36
CA ILE A 54 -25.10 36.18 -7.71
C ILE A 54 -25.93 34.90 -7.72
N THR A 55 -26.84 34.77 -8.67
CA THR A 55 -27.70 33.58 -8.78
C THR A 55 -26.87 32.32 -9.02
N LEU A 56 -27.21 31.21 -8.34
CA LEU A 56 -26.45 29.96 -8.39
C LEU A 56 -26.45 29.26 -9.76
N TYR A 57 -27.41 29.59 -10.61
CA TYR A 57 -27.49 29.15 -12.01
C TYR A 57 -26.77 30.09 -12.99
N SER A 58 -26.11 31.10 -12.47
CA SER A 58 -25.29 31.97 -13.31
C SER A 58 -24.15 31.19 -13.97
N PRO A 59 -23.88 31.37 -15.26
CA PRO A 59 -22.78 30.71 -15.95
C PRO A 59 -21.44 30.84 -15.21
N LEU A 60 -21.17 31.97 -14.59
CA LEU A 60 -19.98 32.23 -13.79
C LEU A 60 -19.79 31.21 -12.66
N ILE A 61 -20.85 30.91 -11.95
CA ILE A 61 -20.80 29.97 -10.82
C ILE A 61 -20.84 28.51 -11.32
N VAL A 62 -21.59 28.26 -12.40
CA VAL A 62 -21.74 26.94 -12.99
C VAL A 62 -20.38 26.35 -13.41
N SER A 63 -19.49 27.16 -14.00
CA SER A 63 -18.15 26.67 -14.36
C SER A 63 -17.33 26.25 -13.14
N SER A 64 -17.34 27.04 -12.05
CA SER A 64 -16.69 26.70 -10.79
C SER A 64 -17.28 25.42 -10.17
N PHE A 65 -18.61 25.22 -10.27
CA PHE A 65 -19.26 23.98 -9.83
C PHE A 65 -18.84 22.78 -10.66
N ILE A 66 -18.74 22.92 -11.99
CA ILE A 66 -18.26 21.82 -12.86
C ILE A 66 -16.88 21.36 -12.43
N VAL A 67 -15.94 22.31 -12.19
CA VAL A 67 -14.59 21.99 -11.71
C VAL A 67 -14.63 21.28 -10.37
N GLY A 68 -15.33 21.83 -9.38
CA GLY A 68 -15.39 21.23 -8.05
C GLY A 68 -16.09 19.86 -8.03
N LEU A 69 -17.20 19.71 -8.77
CA LEU A 69 -17.92 18.44 -8.88
C LEU A 69 -17.09 17.37 -9.57
N SER A 70 -16.26 17.71 -10.54
CA SER A 70 -15.36 16.75 -11.18
C SER A 70 -14.40 16.10 -10.16
N TRP A 71 -13.88 16.87 -9.21
CA TRP A 71 -13.05 16.35 -8.13
C TRP A 71 -13.85 15.52 -7.11
N ILE A 72 -15.05 15.98 -6.75
CA ILE A 72 -15.93 15.28 -5.81
C ILE A 72 -16.30 13.88 -6.33
N ILE A 73 -16.57 13.77 -7.64
CA ILE A 73 -17.14 12.57 -8.24
C ILE A 73 -16.06 11.56 -8.66
N THR A 74 -14.94 12.03 -9.21
CA THR A 74 -13.99 11.19 -9.94
C THR A 74 -13.44 10.06 -9.10
N TYR A 75 -12.81 10.36 -7.98
CA TYR A 75 -12.15 9.32 -7.18
C TYR A 75 -13.12 8.33 -6.54
N PRO A 76 -14.16 8.75 -5.80
CA PRO A 76 -15.08 7.80 -5.21
C PRO A 76 -15.69 6.85 -6.25
N LEU A 77 -16.10 7.40 -7.42
CA LEU A 77 -16.75 6.61 -8.46
C LEU A 77 -15.78 5.65 -9.18
N LEU A 78 -14.57 6.09 -9.48
CA LEU A 78 -13.55 5.24 -10.13
C LEU A 78 -13.12 4.10 -9.20
N PHE A 79 -12.91 4.37 -7.92
CA PHE A 79 -12.55 3.33 -6.96
C PHE A 79 -13.67 2.31 -6.77
N PHE A 80 -14.92 2.76 -6.74
CA PHE A 80 -16.07 1.86 -6.72
C PHE A 80 -16.13 0.97 -7.96
N LYS A 81 -15.95 1.54 -9.16
CA LYS A 81 -15.98 0.79 -10.43
C LYS A 81 -14.83 -0.21 -10.57
N THR A 82 -13.66 0.11 -10.07
CA THR A 82 -12.47 -0.75 -10.19
C THR A 82 -12.31 -1.71 -9.03
N ASN A 83 -13.26 -1.76 -8.08
CA ASN A 83 -13.18 -2.53 -6.83
C ASN A 83 -11.85 -2.29 -6.08
N ARG A 84 -11.20 -1.17 -6.33
CA ARG A 84 -9.99 -0.79 -5.63
C ARG A 84 -10.34 -0.14 -4.31
N ILE A 85 -10.12 -0.89 -3.26
CA ILE A 85 -10.00 -0.33 -1.92
C ILE A 85 -8.50 -0.05 -1.74
N ARG A 86 -8.09 1.21 -1.77
CA ARG A 86 -6.77 1.56 -1.24
C ARG A 86 -6.74 1.11 0.22
N SER A 87 -5.74 0.33 0.56
CA SER A 87 -5.55 -0.25 1.89
C SER A 87 -5.32 0.79 3.00
N ASN A 88 -5.07 2.02 2.63
CA ASN A 88 -4.82 3.10 3.58
C ASN A 88 -5.98 4.06 3.51
N ASP A 89 -6.46 4.56 4.63
CA ASP A 89 -7.56 5.49 4.91
C ASP A 89 -7.62 6.76 4.05
N PHE A 90 -7.17 6.66 2.81
CA PHE A 90 -6.92 7.77 1.98
C PHE A 90 -8.15 8.33 1.38
N GLY A 91 -8.34 9.40 1.74
CA GLY A 91 -8.17 10.61 1.05
C GLY A 91 -9.24 10.91 0.01
N TYR A 92 -10.16 9.99 -0.41
CA TYR A 92 -11.28 10.45 -1.26
C TYR A 92 -12.09 11.54 -0.57
N HIS A 93 -12.12 11.56 0.76
CA HIS A 93 -12.71 12.65 1.50
C HIS A 93 -11.95 13.96 1.27
N LEU A 94 -10.65 13.92 1.04
CA LEU A 94 -9.85 15.12 0.72
C LEU A 94 -10.05 15.57 -0.71
N ASP A 95 -10.34 14.67 -1.64
CA ASP A 95 -10.78 15.05 -2.99
C ASP A 95 -12.14 15.74 -2.95
N VAL A 96 -13.08 15.23 -2.14
CA VAL A 96 -14.37 15.88 -1.90
C VAL A 96 -14.19 17.24 -1.23
N VAL A 97 -13.36 17.34 -0.19
CA VAL A 97 -13.04 18.61 0.49
C VAL A 97 -12.39 19.60 -0.48
N PHE A 98 -11.45 19.13 -1.30
CA PHE A 98 -10.80 19.96 -2.31
C PHE A 98 -11.80 20.50 -3.32
N GLY A 99 -12.64 19.62 -3.88
CA GLY A 99 -13.67 20.02 -4.83
C GLY A 99 -14.65 21.06 -4.26
N LEU A 100 -15.10 20.85 -3.01
CA LEU A 100 -15.98 21.83 -2.34
C LEU A 100 -15.30 23.19 -2.16
N TYR A 101 -14.05 23.20 -1.69
CA TYR A 101 -13.31 24.45 -1.48
C TYR A 101 -12.95 25.16 -2.79
N VAL A 102 -12.65 24.40 -3.85
CA VAL A 102 -12.35 24.95 -5.18
C VAL A 102 -13.54 25.73 -5.73
N ILE A 103 -14.77 25.26 -5.52
CA ILE A 103 -15.98 26.03 -5.91
C ILE A 103 -15.94 27.42 -5.29
N GLY A 104 -15.76 27.52 -3.98
CA GLY A 104 -15.70 28.78 -3.25
C GLY A 104 -14.51 29.66 -3.65
N TRP A 105 -13.35 29.03 -3.87
CA TRP A 105 -12.12 29.71 -4.25
C TRP A 105 -12.22 30.36 -5.63
N LEU A 106 -12.63 29.62 -6.65
CA LEU A 106 -12.83 30.11 -8.02
C LEU A 106 -13.92 31.18 -8.07
N THR A 107 -15.06 30.94 -7.40
CA THR A 107 -16.14 31.94 -7.31
C THR A 107 -15.64 33.23 -6.66
N SER A 108 -14.81 33.15 -5.61
CA SER A 108 -14.23 34.35 -4.98
C SER A 108 -13.33 35.13 -5.94
N ILE A 109 -12.47 34.45 -6.70
CA ILE A 109 -11.60 35.08 -7.72
C ILE A 109 -12.44 35.86 -8.74
N LYS A 110 -13.45 35.22 -9.30
CA LYS A 110 -14.33 35.82 -10.30
C LYS A 110 -15.04 37.06 -9.77
N VAL A 111 -15.58 36.98 -8.57
CA VAL A 111 -16.26 38.13 -7.94
C VAL A 111 -15.28 39.28 -7.69
N ILE A 112 -14.07 39.01 -7.25
CA ILE A 112 -13.01 40.01 -7.02
C ILE A 112 -12.62 40.66 -8.35
N ILE A 113 -12.43 39.89 -9.42
CA ILE A 113 -12.13 40.42 -10.77
C ILE A 113 -13.23 41.39 -11.25
N LEU A 114 -14.50 40.99 -11.10
CA LEU A 114 -15.64 41.81 -11.51
C LEU A 114 -15.77 43.08 -10.67
N TYR A 115 -15.48 43.02 -9.38
CA TYR A 115 -15.55 44.19 -8.49
C TYR A 115 -14.53 45.26 -8.87
N PHE A 116 -13.26 44.88 -9.04
CA PHE A 116 -12.21 45.83 -9.39
C PHE A 116 -12.26 46.28 -10.85
N ASN A 117 -12.89 45.50 -11.71
CA ASN A 117 -13.10 45.78 -13.14
C ASN A 117 -11.80 46.21 -13.88
N PHE A 118 -10.65 45.75 -13.42
CA PHE A 118 -9.36 45.99 -14.05
C PHE A 118 -9.04 44.84 -15.00
N LEU A 119 -8.97 45.11 -16.31
CA LEU A 119 -8.74 44.13 -17.38
C LEU A 119 -9.56 42.82 -17.18
N PRO A 120 -10.87 42.89 -16.92
CA PRO A 120 -11.65 41.74 -16.48
C PRO A 120 -11.65 40.60 -17.50
N THR A 121 -11.68 40.90 -18.80
CA THR A 121 -11.63 39.89 -19.86
C THR A 121 -10.33 39.07 -19.80
N ALA A 122 -9.18 39.75 -19.65
CA ALA A 122 -7.89 39.07 -19.58
C ALA A 122 -7.76 38.22 -18.30
N LEU A 123 -8.20 38.78 -17.16
CA LEU A 123 -8.12 38.05 -15.88
C LEU A 123 -9.09 36.87 -15.83
N LEU A 124 -10.29 36.98 -16.41
CA LEU A 124 -11.22 35.86 -16.54
C LEU A 124 -10.72 34.78 -17.53
N ALA A 125 -10.01 35.19 -18.58
CA ALA A 125 -9.36 34.22 -19.46
C ALA A 125 -8.25 33.43 -18.73
N ILE A 126 -7.44 34.09 -17.88
CA ILE A 126 -6.44 33.45 -17.04
C ILE A 126 -7.12 32.51 -16.03
N GLU A 127 -8.20 32.96 -15.42
CA GLU A 127 -8.98 32.15 -14.48
C GLU A 127 -9.58 30.93 -15.16
N SER A 128 -10.13 31.07 -16.38
CA SER A 128 -10.58 29.92 -17.20
C SER A 128 -9.46 28.91 -17.49
N THR A 129 -8.22 29.40 -17.64
CA THR A 129 -7.05 28.52 -17.78
C THR A 129 -6.78 27.73 -16.49
N ILE A 130 -6.92 28.39 -15.33
CA ILE A 130 -6.80 27.70 -14.03
C ILE A 130 -7.90 26.64 -13.88
N GLU A 131 -9.14 26.96 -14.25
CA GLU A 131 -10.25 26.00 -14.26
C GLU A 131 -9.93 24.78 -15.14
N LEU A 132 -9.41 25.02 -16.35
CA LEU A 132 -9.00 23.94 -17.24
C LEU A 132 -7.90 23.07 -16.62
N LEU A 133 -6.84 23.67 -16.06
CA LEU A 133 -5.75 22.94 -15.42
C LEU A 133 -6.25 22.05 -14.27
N LEU A 134 -7.20 22.56 -13.47
CA LEU A 134 -7.82 21.77 -12.41
C LEU A 134 -8.70 20.64 -12.95
N LEU A 135 -9.33 20.81 -14.10
CA LEU A 135 -10.11 19.75 -14.77
C LEU A 135 -9.24 18.68 -15.42
N LEU A 136 -8.03 19.02 -15.87
CA LEU A 136 -7.15 18.05 -16.55
C LEU A 136 -6.87 16.82 -15.69
N ILE A 137 -6.72 16.98 -14.37
CA ILE A 137 -6.43 15.86 -13.47
C ILE A 137 -7.59 14.84 -13.42
N PRO A 138 -8.84 15.22 -13.10
CA PRO A 138 -9.98 14.32 -13.20
C PRO A 138 -10.17 13.74 -14.61
N LEU A 139 -10.00 14.55 -15.65
CA LEU A 139 -10.15 14.10 -17.04
C LEU A 139 -9.07 13.07 -17.43
N ALA A 140 -7.82 13.25 -16.98
CA ALA A 140 -6.75 12.28 -17.19
C ALA A 140 -7.09 10.93 -16.53
N GLN A 141 -7.65 10.94 -15.32
CA GLN A 141 -8.12 9.73 -14.65
C GLN A 141 -9.22 9.01 -15.44
N TRP A 142 -10.20 9.75 -15.95
CA TRP A 142 -11.27 9.17 -16.78
C TRP A 142 -10.76 8.67 -18.12
N GLY A 143 -9.81 9.39 -18.75
CA GLY A 143 -9.14 8.96 -19.97
C GLY A 143 -8.34 7.69 -19.78
N TYR A 144 -7.60 7.58 -18.68
CA TYR A 144 -6.86 6.39 -18.31
C TYR A 144 -7.80 5.20 -18.05
N TYR A 145 -8.90 5.44 -17.32
CA TYR A 145 -9.93 4.42 -17.10
C TYR A 145 -10.54 3.92 -18.42
N TYR A 146 -10.83 4.82 -19.34
CA TYR A 146 -11.38 4.46 -20.66
C TYR A 146 -10.42 3.57 -21.47
N LEU A 147 -9.11 3.80 -21.37
CA LEU A 147 -8.09 3.05 -22.12
C LEU A 147 -7.75 1.71 -21.46
N TYR A 148 -7.76 1.63 -20.13
CA TYR A 148 -7.18 0.51 -19.40
C TYR A 148 -8.13 -0.17 -18.42
N ASP A 149 -9.40 0.26 -18.34
CA ASP A 149 -10.41 -0.21 -17.38
C ASP A 149 -9.96 -0.14 -15.91
N THR A 150 -9.00 0.74 -15.61
CA THR A 150 -8.45 0.95 -14.27
C THR A 150 -8.13 2.42 -14.03
N CYS A 151 -8.02 2.84 -12.75
CA CYS A 151 -7.49 4.16 -12.41
C CYS A 151 -5.96 4.18 -12.47
N ILE A 152 -5.37 5.37 -12.59
CA ILE A 152 -3.92 5.53 -12.45
C ILE A 152 -3.54 5.05 -11.05
N ASP A 153 -2.69 4.05 -11.00
CA ASP A 153 -2.13 3.45 -9.81
C ASP A 153 -0.64 3.77 -9.66
N ASP A 154 -0.01 3.13 -8.67
CA ASP A 154 1.41 3.30 -8.43
C ASP A 154 2.24 2.96 -9.67
N ASN A 155 1.92 1.85 -10.37
CA ASN A 155 2.59 1.47 -11.61
C ASN A 155 2.39 2.50 -12.73
N GLY A 156 1.14 2.96 -12.92
CA GLY A 156 0.82 3.99 -13.91
C GLY A 156 1.52 5.31 -13.59
N MET A 157 1.58 5.70 -12.32
CA MET A 157 2.25 6.92 -11.89
C MET A 157 3.77 6.83 -12.04
N MET A 158 4.38 5.66 -11.80
CA MET A 158 5.81 5.46 -12.07
C MET A 158 6.12 5.56 -13.54
N MET A 159 5.36 4.87 -14.39
CA MET A 159 5.53 4.99 -15.84
C MET A 159 5.47 6.46 -16.28
N ILE A 160 4.53 7.26 -15.72
CA ILE A 160 4.45 8.69 -16.01
C ILE A 160 5.71 9.44 -15.55
N GLN A 161 6.28 9.11 -14.40
CA GLN A 161 7.47 9.79 -13.88
C GLN A 161 8.78 9.33 -14.54
N GLU A 162 8.85 8.11 -15.04
CA GLU A 162 10.03 7.56 -15.74
C GLU A 162 10.02 7.86 -17.24
N THR A 163 8.84 8.15 -17.83
CA THR A 163 8.69 8.32 -19.28
C THR A 163 9.47 9.54 -19.78
N ASN A 164 10.37 9.31 -20.71
CA ASN A 164 11.11 10.36 -21.40
C ASN A 164 10.35 10.91 -22.63
N TYR A 165 10.81 12.04 -23.17
CA TYR A 165 10.14 12.73 -24.26
C TYR A 165 9.91 11.86 -25.50
N ASN A 166 10.87 11.01 -25.86
CA ASN A 166 10.74 10.12 -27.03
C ASN A 166 9.67 9.05 -26.81
N GLU A 167 9.63 8.47 -25.62
CA GLU A 167 8.59 7.50 -25.23
C GLU A 167 7.20 8.12 -25.22
N VAL A 168 7.08 9.37 -24.77
CA VAL A 168 5.80 10.13 -24.86
C VAL A 168 5.34 10.22 -26.31
N ILE A 169 6.25 10.57 -27.24
CA ILE A 169 5.92 10.66 -28.68
C ILE A 169 5.53 9.28 -29.23
N GLU A 170 6.28 8.25 -28.92
CA GLU A 170 5.99 6.87 -29.34
C GLU A 170 4.64 6.40 -28.81
N TYR A 171 4.36 6.64 -27.54
CA TYR A 171 3.07 6.31 -26.93
C TYR A 171 1.91 7.01 -27.65
N PHE A 172 1.98 8.32 -27.81
CA PHE A 172 0.93 9.07 -28.53
C PHE A 172 0.81 8.64 -29.99
N SER A 173 1.91 8.28 -30.66
CA SER A 173 1.88 7.79 -32.04
C SER A 173 1.22 6.42 -32.18
N SER A 174 1.23 5.61 -31.13
CA SER A 174 0.59 4.29 -31.08
C SER A 174 -0.92 4.34 -30.90
N LEU A 175 -1.45 5.47 -30.39
CA LEU A 175 -2.89 5.65 -30.18
C LEU A 175 -3.63 5.90 -31.50
N PRO A 176 -4.89 5.43 -31.65
CA PRO A 176 -5.70 5.71 -32.82
C PRO A 176 -5.80 7.22 -33.07
N LYS A 177 -5.48 7.68 -34.28
CA LYS A 177 -5.50 9.12 -34.64
C LYS A 177 -6.85 9.77 -34.37
N ILE A 178 -7.95 9.04 -34.57
CA ILE A 178 -9.31 9.53 -34.29
C ILE A 178 -9.52 9.79 -32.80
N PHE A 179 -8.95 8.94 -31.92
CA PHE A 179 -9.02 9.13 -30.46
C PHE A 179 -8.26 10.38 -30.04
N LEU A 180 -7.04 10.59 -30.56
CA LEU A 180 -6.24 11.79 -30.29
C LEU A 180 -6.96 13.06 -30.75
N PHE A 181 -7.49 13.04 -31.99
CA PHE A 181 -8.24 14.17 -32.52
C PHE A 181 -9.51 14.47 -31.69
N ALA A 182 -10.27 13.44 -31.32
CA ALA A 182 -11.47 13.58 -30.50
C ALA A 182 -11.14 14.13 -29.12
N SER A 183 -10.08 13.65 -28.47
CA SER A 183 -9.62 14.12 -27.16
C SER A 183 -9.18 15.59 -27.21
N PHE A 184 -8.43 15.97 -28.25
CA PHE A 184 -8.00 17.35 -28.44
C PHE A 184 -9.17 18.29 -28.74
N ALA A 185 -10.09 17.89 -29.64
CA ALA A 185 -11.30 18.64 -29.92
C ALA A 185 -12.20 18.81 -28.69
N PHE A 186 -12.28 17.76 -27.84
CA PHE A 186 -13.00 17.79 -26.58
C PHE A 186 -12.40 18.80 -25.59
N LEU A 187 -11.06 18.81 -25.44
CA LEU A 187 -10.36 19.76 -24.56
C LEU A 187 -10.54 21.22 -25.05
N ILE A 188 -10.42 21.44 -26.36
CA ILE A 188 -10.68 22.77 -26.94
C ILE A 188 -12.13 23.21 -26.69
N SER A 189 -13.08 22.29 -26.84
CA SER A 189 -14.50 22.58 -26.61
C SER A 189 -14.76 22.94 -25.16
N ILE A 190 -14.18 22.20 -24.19
CA ILE A 190 -14.27 22.51 -22.76
C ILE A 190 -13.67 23.91 -22.49
N TYR A 191 -12.45 24.16 -22.97
CA TYR A 191 -11.78 25.45 -22.75
C TYR A 191 -12.56 26.61 -23.35
N SER A 192 -13.07 26.45 -24.56
CA SER A 192 -13.91 27.45 -25.21
C SER A 192 -15.19 27.70 -24.43
N LEU A 193 -15.81 26.67 -23.87
CA LEU A 193 -17.00 26.77 -23.04
C LEU A 193 -16.68 27.51 -21.72
N LEU A 194 -15.56 27.24 -21.08
CA LEU A 194 -15.12 27.92 -19.85
C LEU A 194 -14.89 29.42 -20.13
N ILE A 195 -14.17 29.74 -21.19
CA ILE A 195 -13.95 31.13 -21.60
C ILE A 195 -15.31 31.82 -21.92
N TYR A 196 -16.15 31.17 -22.71
CA TYR A 196 -17.46 31.71 -23.08
C TYR A 196 -18.34 32.00 -21.85
N THR A 197 -18.43 31.02 -20.92
CA THR A 197 -19.23 31.19 -19.70
C THR A 197 -18.70 32.29 -18.80
N ASN A 198 -17.38 32.43 -18.68
CA ASN A 198 -16.76 33.41 -17.80
C ASN A 198 -16.79 34.83 -18.42
N ILE A 199 -16.56 34.99 -19.73
CA ILE A 199 -16.52 36.30 -20.39
C ILE A 199 -17.91 36.86 -20.63
N ASN A 200 -18.91 36.08 -21.03
CA ASN A 200 -20.28 36.56 -21.23
C ASN A 200 -20.91 37.12 -19.95
N PHE A 201 -20.31 36.82 -18.80
CA PHE A 201 -20.77 37.35 -17.52
C PHE A 201 -20.33 38.79 -17.21
N LEU A 202 -19.44 39.35 -18.00
CA LEU A 202 -19.01 40.76 -17.87
C LEU A 202 -20.16 41.76 -17.90
N HIS A 203 -21.29 41.40 -18.46
CA HIS A 203 -22.47 42.26 -18.55
C HIS A 203 -23.32 42.30 -17.26
N VAL A 204 -23.06 41.44 -16.31
CA VAL A 204 -23.71 41.49 -14.99
C VAL A 204 -22.93 42.45 -14.10
N GLN A 205 -23.31 43.72 -14.14
CA GLN A 205 -22.83 44.69 -13.15
C GLN A 205 -23.26 44.23 -11.76
N SER A 206 -22.34 43.69 -11.03
CA SER A 206 -22.57 43.39 -9.61
C SER A 206 -22.43 44.69 -8.82
N ASN A 207 -23.53 45.25 -8.36
CA ASN A 207 -23.54 46.31 -7.34
C ASN A 207 -23.10 45.70 -5.97
N ILE A 208 -21.88 45.21 -5.93
CA ILE A 208 -21.32 44.60 -4.69
C ILE A 208 -20.88 45.77 -3.80
N SER A 209 -21.48 45.88 -2.62
CA SER A 209 -21.01 46.82 -1.60
C SER A 209 -19.65 46.40 -1.06
N ILE A 210 -18.85 47.35 -0.58
CA ILE A 210 -17.57 47.07 0.05
C ILE A 210 -17.72 46.15 1.27
N ASN A 211 -18.82 46.28 1.99
CA ASN A 211 -19.12 45.41 3.15
C ASN A 211 -19.32 43.96 2.76
N ASN A 212 -19.83 43.69 1.56
CA ASN A 212 -19.99 42.35 1.01
C ASN A 212 -18.70 41.81 0.41
N LEU A 213 -17.79 42.69 -0.03
CA LEU A 213 -16.48 42.29 -0.56
C LEU A 213 -15.54 41.75 0.52
N ILE A 214 -15.60 42.33 1.73
CA ILE A 214 -14.73 41.92 2.83
C ILE A 214 -14.82 40.39 3.13
N PRO A 215 -16.00 39.77 3.37
CA PRO A 215 -16.10 38.34 3.61
C PRO A 215 -15.66 37.51 2.39
N ILE A 216 -15.86 37.98 1.16
CA ILE A 216 -15.40 37.30 -0.05
C ILE A 216 -13.87 37.27 -0.08
N PHE A 217 -13.23 38.40 0.21
CA PHE A 217 -11.78 38.54 0.22
C PHE A 217 -11.14 37.71 1.35
N LEU A 218 -11.76 37.69 2.53
CA LEU A 218 -11.33 36.83 3.63
C LEU A 218 -11.47 35.34 3.27
N THR A 219 -12.57 34.96 2.62
CA THR A 219 -12.78 33.58 2.13
C THR A 219 -11.71 33.20 1.11
N PHE A 220 -11.42 34.09 0.16
CA PHE A 220 -10.38 33.89 -0.85
C PHE A 220 -9.01 33.67 -0.21
N ILE A 221 -8.59 34.52 0.73
CA ILE A 221 -7.30 34.38 1.42
C ILE A 221 -7.26 33.08 2.21
N PHE A 222 -8.31 32.80 2.99
CA PHE A 222 -8.38 31.57 3.79
C PHE A 222 -8.27 30.33 2.90
N LEU A 223 -9.07 30.25 1.83
CA LEU A 223 -9.05 29.12 0.91
C LEU A 223 -7.72 29.01 0.16
N THR A 224 -7.13 30.14 -0.27
CA THR A 224 -5.82 30.14 -0.92
C THR A 224 -4.76 29.52 0.00
N VAL A 225 -4.70 29.96 1.26
CA VAL A 225 -3.73 29.40 2.21
C VAL A 225 -4.02 27.94 2.50
N TYR A 226 -5.28 27.59 2.71
CA TYR A 226 -5.68 26.25 3.12
C TYR A 226 -5.53 25.22 1.99
N LEU A 227 -5.86 25.58 0.76
CA LEU A 227 -5.72 24.72 -0.42
C LEU A 227 -4.26 24.48 -0.79
N TRP A 228 -3.44 25.57 -0.82
CA TRP A 228 -2.13 25.57 -1.47
C TRP A 228 -0.95 25.57 -0.50
N LYS A 229 -1.17 25.39 0.80
CA LYS A 229 -0.07 25.32 1.77
C LYS A 229 0.89 24.18 1.46
N LYS A 230 2.20 24.52 1.30
CA LYS A 230 3.26 23.65 0.75
C LYS A 230 3.41 22.27 1.39
N LYS A 231 3.13 22.09 2.69
CA LYS A 231 3.30 20.79 3.36
C LYS A 231 1.99 20.18 3.93
N LYS A 232 0.93 20.97 4.03
CA LYS A 232 -0.31 20.57 4.72
C LYS A 232 -1.56 21.06 4.00
N GLY A 233 -1.43 21.56 2.77
CA GLY A 233 -2.54 22.01 1.96
C GLY A 233 -3.44 20.85 1.53
N VAL A 234 -4.70 21.13 1.27
CA VAL A 234 -5.64 20.08 0.83
C VAL A 234 -5.21 19.50 -0.51
N PHE A 235 -4.74 20.34 -1.44
CA PHE A 235 -4.32 19.90 -2.77
C PHE A 235 -3.27 18.81 -2.77
N ILE A 236 -2.20 18.97 -1.98
CA ILE A 236 -1.11 17.96 -1.90
C ILE A 236 -1.54 16.65 -1.23
N ARG A 237 -2.70 16.64 -0.60
CA ARG A 237 -3.30 15.48 0.07
C ARG A 237 -4.48 14.90 -0.71
N THR A 238 -4.72 15.38 -1.93
CA THR A 238 -5.66 14.75 -2.86
C THR A 238 -5.07 13.46 -3.41
N GLY A 239 -5.92 12.48 -3.75
CA GLY A 239 -5.47 11.14 -4.08
C GLY A 239 -4.39 11.06 -5.16
N ILE A 240 -4.52 11.83 -6.26
CA ILE A 240 -3.53 11.82 -7.35
C ILE A 240 -2.22 12.52 -6.97
N VAL A 241 -2.29 13.63 -6.22
CA VAL A 241 -1.09 14.39 -5.84
C VAL A 241 -0.32 13.65 -4.76
N GLU A 242 -1.02 13.03 -3.82
CA GLU A 242 -0.41 12.16 -2.81
C GLU A 242 0.30 10.98 -3.49
N LEU A 243 -0.37 10.29 -4.42
CA LEU A 243 0.22 9.23 -5.22
C LEU A 243 1.49 9.68 -5.96
N TYR A 244 1.46 10.87 -6.57
CA TYR A 244 2.64 11.45 -7.22
C TYR A 244 3.79 11.69 -6.24
N LEU A 245 3.49 12.22 -5.06
CA LEU A 245 4.49 12.51 -4.04
C LEU A 245 5.07 11.24 -3.42
N ASP A 246 4.25 10.23 -3.20
CA ASP A 246 4.67 8.94 -2.67
C ASP A 246 5.61 8.23 -3.65
N VAL A 247 5.26 8.21 -4.94
CA VAL A 247 6.12 7.64 -5.98
C VAL A 247 7.44 8.44 -6.11
N LYS A 248 7.38 9.77 -5.98
CA LYS A 248 8.57 10.61 -5.96
C LYS A 248 9.46 10.33 -4.74
N GLU A 249 8.87 10.20 -3.56
CA GLU A 249 9.60 9.85 -2.35
C GLU A 249 10.22 8.46 -2.46
N TYR A 250 9.50 7.52 -3.09
CA TYR A 250 10.03 6.19 -3.43
C TYR A 250 11.34 6.30 -4.22
N PHE A 251 11.36 7.06 -5.32
CA PHE A 251 12.58 7.22 -6.12
C PHE A 251 13.72 7.89 -5.35
N GLU A 252 13.41 8.86 -4.50
CA GLU A 252 14.40 9.52 -3.64
C GLU A 252 14.97 8.54 -2.61
N THR A 253 14.12 7.74 -1.96
CA THR A 253 14.52 6.72 -0.98
C THR A 253 15.28 5.58 -1.66
N THR A 254 14.85 5.15 -2.85
CA THR A 254 15.55 4.16 -3.67
C THR A 254 16.98 4.59 -3.96
N LYS A 255 17.17 5.84 -4.34
CA LYS A 255 18.50 6.38 -4.60
C LYS A 255 19.38 6.34 -3.36
N LEU A 256 18.85 6.66 -2.19
CA LEU A 256 19.60 6.60 -0.93
C LEU A 256 19.99 5.16 -0.55
N TYR A 257 19.08 4.21 -0.66
CA TYR A 257 19.36 2.81 -0.33
C TYR A 257 20.39 2.21 -1.29
N ILE A 258 20.25 2.46 -2.60
CA ILE A 258 21.19 2.04 -3.63
C ILE A 258 22.52 2.81 -3.50
N HIS A 259 22.46 4.12 -3.26
CA HIS A 259 23.65 4.95 -3.09
C HIS A 259 24.51 4.44 -1.93
N ASN A 260 23.92 4.06 -0.82
CA ASN A 260 24.60 3.57 0.37
C ASN A 260 24.99 2.07 0.27
N MET A 261 24.60 1.36 -0.79
CA MET A 261 24.84 -0.08 -0.93
C MET A 261 26.32 -0.43 -0.81
N ASN A 262 27.18 0.30 -1.52
CA ASN A 262 28.63 0.06 -1.51
C ASN A 262 29.23 0.28 -0.12
N GLU A 263 28.82 1.32 0.60
CA GLU A 263 29.29 1.64 1.95
C GLU A 263 28.78 0.59 2.96
N ARG A 264 27.50 0.23 2.88
CA ARG A 264 26.85 -0.77 3.71
C ARG A 264 27.52 -2.14 3.59
N VAL A 265 27.80 -2.58 2.36
CA VAL A 265 28.39 -3.90 2.08
C VAL A 265 29.91 -3.89 2.21
N ALA A 266 30.59 -2.72 2.11
CA ALA A 266 32.05 -2.63 2.23
C ALA A 266 32.55 -3.07 3.61
N ASN A 267 31.82 -2.75 4.66
CA ASN A 267 32.17 -3.10 6.05
C ASN A 267 31.57 -4.43 6.50
N LEU A 268 30.74 -5.08 5.65
CA LEU A 268 30.12 -6.36 5.97
C LEU A 268 31.10 -7.51 5.80
N THR A 269 31.39 -8.21 6.89
CA THR A 269 32.16 -9.45 6.90
C THR A 269 31.25 -10.62 7.24
N VAL A 270 31.28 -11.67 6.43
CA VAL A 270 30.51 -12.89 6.65
C VAL A 270 31.40 -14.10 6.46
N THR A 271 31.43 -14.99 7.42
CA THR A 271 32.17 -16.25 7.37
C THR A 271 31.20 -17.41 7.57
N PRO A 272 30.93 -18.24 6.55
CA PRO A 272 30.14 -19.45 6.69
C PRO A 272 30.82 -20.46 7.63
N SER A 273 30.02 -21.18 8.42
CA SER A 273 30.50 -22.26 9.28
C SER A 273 30.98 -23.43 8.44
N LYS A 274 31.89 -24.22 9.02
CA LYS A 274 32.34 -25.51 8.47
C LYS A 274 31.88 -26.62 9.39
N PRO A 275 31.57 -27.81 8.86
CA PRO A 275 31.61 -28.24 7.46
C PRO A 275 30.48 -27.63 6.59
N SER A 276 30.65 -27.65 5.28
CA SER A 276 29.63 -27.25 4.29
C SER A 276 28.82 -28.47 3.81
N PHE A 277 27.66 -28.23 3.21
CA PHE A 277 26.85 -29.29 2.59
C PHE A 277 27.61 -30.04 1.50
N SER A 278 27.28 -31.34 1.35
CA SER A 278 27.94 -32.23 0.40
C SER A 278 27.66 -31.88 -1.07
N LYS A 279 26.53 -31.21 -1.32
CA LYS A 279 26.08 -30.73 -2.62
C LYS A 279 25.63 -29.28 -2.50
N PRO A 280 25.53 -28.54 -3.63
CA PRO A 280 24.89 -27.24 -3.63
C PRO A 280 23.53 -27.27 -2.93
N SER A 281 23.28 -26.32 -2.06
CA SER A 281 22.18 -26.32 -1.11
C SER A 281 21.22 -25.18 -1.37
N THR A 282 19.94 -25.38 -1.08
CA THR A 282 18.94 -24.32 -1.14
C THR A 282 18.35 -24.06 0.24
N ILE A 283 18.32 -22.79 0.63
CA ILE A 283 17.63 -22.29 1.83
C ILE A 283 16.53 -21.35 1.36
N ILE A 284 15.32 -21.53 1.86
CA ILE A 284 14.13 -20.77 1.43
C ILE A 284 13.55 -20.00 2.61
N LEU A 285 13.26 -18.73 2.38
CA LEU A 285 12.38 -17.92 3.21
C LEU A 285 11.06 -17.72 2.47
N VAL A 286 9.96 -18.15 3.06
CA VAL A 286 8.62 -17.82 2.57
C VAL A 286 7.99 -16.79 3.50
N ILE A 287 7.59 -15.65 2.95
CA ILE A 287 6.92 -14.57 3.68
C ILE A 287 5.43 -14.63 3.34
N GLY A 288 4.61 -14.91 4.36
CA GLY A 288 3.15 -14.82 4.27
C GLY A 288 2.66 -13.38 4.39
N GLU A 289 1.42 -13.16 4.06
CA GLU A 289 0.75 -11.85 4.13
C GLU A 289 -0.57 -11.97 4.89
N SER A 290 -0.75 -11.16 5.95
CA SER A 290 -1.99 -11.04 6.71
C SER A 290 -2.50 -12.38 7.29
N GLU A 291 -1.62 -13.33 7.61
CA GLU A 291 -2.00 -14.63 8.13
C GLU A 291 -1.98 -14.65 9.67
N ALA A 292 -3.14 -14.87 10.25
CA ALA A 292 -3.30 -14.92 11.70
C ALA A 292 -3.25 -16.37 12.20
N ARG A 293 -2.30 -16.66 13.09
CA ARG A 293 -2.12 -17.95 13.74
C ARG A 293 -3.41 -18.48 14.39
N ASP A 294 -4.23 -17.60 14.94
CA ASP A 294 -5.46 -17.95 15.67
C ASP A 294 -6.54 -18.60 14.80
N TYR A 295 -6.38 -18.60 13.47
CA TYR A 295 -7.27 -19.26 12.51
C TYR A 295 -6.67 -20.50 11.85
N MET A 296 -5.49 -20.96 12.31
CA MET A 296 -4.77 -22.11 11.75
C MET A 296 -4.88 -23.33 12.65
N SER A 297 -5.50 -24.41 12.17
CA SER A 297 -5.65 -25.68 12.91
C SER A 297 -4.31 -26.35 13.28
N ALA A 298 -3.21 -25.98 12.64
CA ALA A 298 -1.87 -26.41 13.01
C ALA A 298 -1.37 -25.77 14.32
N PHE A 299 -1.83 -24.61 14.72
CA PHE A 299 -1.33 -23.88 15.88
C PHE A 299 -2.30 -23.82 17.06
N CYS A 300 -3.60 -23.97 16.82
CA CYS A 300 -4.64 -23.89 17.85
C CYS A 300 -5.75 -24.91 17.60
N ASP A 301 -6.61 -25.12 18.59
CA ASP A 301 -7.80 -25.97 18.47
C ASP A 301 -8.92 -25.24 17.70
N TYR A 302 -8.62 -24.89 16.44
CA TYR A 302 -9.61 -24.27 15.58
C TYR A 302 -10.66 -25.32 15.13
N PRO A 303 -11.97 -25.01 15.17
CA PRO A 303 -13.01 -26.03 14.92
C PRO A 303 -13.05 -26.57 13.48
N LEU A 304 -12.39 -25.90 12.54
CA LEU A 304 -12.26 -26.31 11.15
C LEU A 304 -10.82 -26.65 10.81
N ASP A 305 -10.61 -27.62 9.93
CA ASP A 305 -9.27 -28.00 9.48
C ASP A 305 -8.77 -27.07 8.37
N THR A 306 -8.25 -25.91 8.80
CA THR A 306 -7.81 -24.85 7.91
C THR A 306 -6.41 -25.07 7.36
N THR A 307 -5.55 -25.82 8.06
CA THR A 307 -4.16 -26.06 7.68
C THR A 307 -3.79 -27.54 7.80
N PRO A 308 -4.44 -28.44 7.00
CA PRO A 308 -4.27 -29.87 7.12
C PRO A 308 -2.86 -30.36 6.85
N TRP A 309 -2.15 -29.75 5.87
CA TRP A 309 -0.77 -30.12 5.58
C TRP A 309 0.16 -29.77 6.74
N LEU A 310 0.17 -28.52 7.19
CA LEU A 310 1.05 -28.11 8.29
C LEU A 310 0.70 -28.83 9.60
N ARG A 311 -0.60 -29.10 9.83
CA ARG A 311 -1.02 -29.91 10.99
C ARG A 311 -0.45 -31.33 10.94
N SER A 312 -0.36 -31.94 9.75
CA SER A 312 0.27 -33.27 9.59
C SER A 312 1.76 -33.26 9.92
N LYS A 313 2.41 -32.09 9.91
CA LYS A 313 3.84 -31.91 10.19
C LYS A 313 4.18 -31.71 11.67
N LYS A 314 3.18 -31.61 12.56
CA LYS A 314 3.42 -31.43 14.00
C LYS A 314 4.33 -32.49 14.64
N ASN A 315 4.27 -33.71 14.14
CA ASN A 315 5.03 -34.83 14.66
C ASN A 315 6.16 -35.26 13.70
N ASP A 316 6.47 -34.48 12.69
CA ASP A 316 7.56 -34.73 11.76
C ASP A 316 8.84 -34.08 12.32
N ASP A 317 9.85 -34.89 12.63
CA ASP A 317 11.11 -34.44 13.25
C ASP A 317 11.91 -33.44 12.42
N ASN A 318 11.50 -33.22 11.17
CA ASN A 318 12.10 -32.25 10.27
C ASN A 318 11.43 -30.88 10.36
N PHE A 319 10.27 -30.78 11.04
CA PHE A 319 9.51 -29.54 11.18
C PHE A 319 9.49 -29.06 12.64
N ILE A 320 9.66 -27.77 12.82
CA ILE A 320 9.53 -27.08 14.12
C ILE A 320 8.49 -25.97 13.95
N LEU A 321 7.38 -26.07 14.68
CA LEU A 321 6.33 -25.04 14.71
C LEU A 321 6.55 -24.15 15.94
N PHE A 322 6.40 -22.83 15.76
CA PHE A 322 6.60 -21.83 16.80
C PHE A 322 5.25 -21.13 17.13
N PRO A 323 4.55 -21.56 18.18
CA PRO A 323 3.23 -21.04 18.52
C PRO A 323 3.25 -19.63 19.11
N HIS A 324 4.40 -19.08 19.45
CA HIS A 324 4.54 -17.80 20.11
C HIS A 324 5.28 -16.75 19.26
N ALA A 325 5.05 -16.78 17.93
CA ALA A 325 5.56 -15.79 17.00
C ALA A 325 4.58 -14.60 16.87
N TYR A 326 5.14 -13.39 16.81
CA TYR A 326 4.41 -12.14 16.70
C TYR A 326 5.02 -11.22 15.65
N SER A 327 4.19 -10.34 15.09
CA SER A 327 4.65 -9.22 14.27
C SER A 327 4.92 -7.98 15.13
N THR A 328 5.83 -7.14 14.69
CA THR A 328 6.11 -5.83 15.30
C THR A 328 4.97 -4.84 15.16
N ILE A 329 4.13 -4.98 14.11
CA ILE A 329 3.01 -4.09 13.82
C ILE A 329 2.09 -4.78 12.79
N PRO A 330 0.77 -4.49 12.78
CA PRO A 330 -0.15 -5.07 11.80
C PRO A 330 -0.11 -4.36 10.43
N HIS A 331 1.10 -4.07 9.89
CA HIS A 331 1.32 -3.40 8.62
C HIS A 331 2.54 -3.96 7.90
N THR A 332 2.36 -4.40 6.67
CA THR A 332 3.35 -5.10 5.84
C THR A 332 4.69 -4.39 5.78
N VAL A 333 4.71 -3.12 5.34
CA VAL A 333 5.98 -2.39 5.12
C VAL A 333 6.76 -2.19 6.39
N SER A 334 6.10 -1.66 7.43
CA SER A 334 6.75 -1.36 8.70
C SER A 334 7.21 -2.62 9.44
N ALA A 335 6.56 -3.77 9.20
CA ALA A 335 6.98 -5.05 9.72
C ALA A 335 8.17 -5.61 8.91
N LEU A 336 8.06 -5.62 7.57
CA LEU A 336 9.06 -6.26 6.72
C LEU A 336 10.34 -5.43 6.55
N GLU A 337 10.30 -4.10 6.62
CA GLU A 337 11.55 -3.31 6.63
C GLU A 337 12.46 -3.70 7.80
N ARG A 338 11.87 -4.14 8.93
CA ARG A 338 12.58 -4.63 10.10
C ARG A 338 12.91 -6.11 10.02
N ALA A 339 12.01 -6.91 9.48
CA ALA A 339 12.24 -8.34 9.32
C ALA A 339 13.37 -8.67 8.33
N LEU A 340 13.50 -7.86 7.28
CA LEU A 340 14.43 -8.08 6.16
C LEU A 340 15.80 -7.43 6.36
N THR A 341 15.99 -6.64 7.41
CA THR A 341 17.25 -5.93 7.69
C THR A 341 17.62 -6.05 9.17
N GLU A 342 18.85 -5.68 9.49
CA GLU A 342 19.31 -5.58 10.88
C GLU A 342 18.66 -4.44 11.69
N PHE A 343 17.87 -3.58 11.04
CA PHE A 343 17.05 -2.57 11.69
C PHE A 343 15.87 -3.20 12.42
N ASN A 344 15.79 -3.04 13.73
CA ASN A 344 14.71 -3.62 14.54
C ASN A 344 14.28 -2.65 15.65
N GLN A 345 13.26 -3.02 16.42
CA GLN A 345 12.72 -2.15 17.47
C GLN A 345 13.60 -2.07 18.75
N TYR A 346 14.76 -2.74 18.76
CA TYR A 346 15.69 -2.79 19.90
C TYR A 346 17.02 -2.09 19.61
N ASN A 347 17.16 -1.46 18.43
CA ASN A 347 18.34 -0.67 18.06
C ASN A 347 17.92 0.66 17.40
N ASP A 348 18.89 1.59 17.27
CA ASP A 348 18.67 2.92 16.68
C ASP A 348 19.11 2.99 15.22
N LYS A 349 19.28 1.83 14.54
CA LYS A 349 19.68 1.79 13.13
C LYS A 349 18.57 2.37 12.24
N GLN A 350 18.94 2.71 11.01
CA GLN A 350 18.01 3.19 10.01
C GLN A 350 17.94 2.20 8.85
N PHE A 351 16.77 2.03 8.26
CA PHE A 351 16.57 1.10 7.15
C PHE A 351 17.61 1.28 6.03
N TYR A 352 17.82 2.51 5.54
CA TYR A 352 18.66 2.79 4.38
C TYR A 352 20.18 2.66 4.63
N THR A 353 20.60 2.43 5.87
CA THR A 353 21.99 2.14 6.25
C THR A 353 22.20 0.72 6.74
N SER A 354 21.11 -0.06 6.90
CA SER A 354 21.14 -1.40 7.48
C SER A 354 21.40 -2.48 6.43
N CYS A 355 22.22 -3.47 6.76
CA CYS A 355 22.40 -4.65 5.94
C CYS A 355 21.11 -5.48 5.89
N SER A 356 20.81 -6.01 4.71
CA SER A 356 19.66 -6.89 4.50
C SER A 356 20.03 -8.37 4.54
N ILE A 357 19.00 -9.22 4.63
CA ILE A 357 19.16 -10.69 4.50
C ILE A 357 19.77 -11.08 3.15
N ILE A 358 19.54 -10.27 2.10
CA ILE A 358 20.12 -10.50 0.77
C ILE A 358 21.62 -10.16 0.79
N ASP A 359 22.02 -9.05 1.43
CA ASP A 359 23.43 -8.68 1.58
C ASP A 359 24.22 -9.79 2.32
N ILE A 360 23.65 -10.32 3.39
CA ILE A 360 24.23 -11.45 4.16
C ILE A 360 24.35 -12.71 3.30
N ALA A 361 23.29 -13.09 2.60
CA ALA A 361 23.29 -14.28 1.76
C ALA A 361 24.31 -14.18 0.62
N HIS A 362 24.42 -13.03 -0.03
CA HIS A 362 25.45 -12.78 -1.05
C HIS A 362 26.88 -12.93 -0.48
N LYS A 363 27.14 -12.32 0.67
CA LYS A 363 28.47 -12.42 1.31
C LYS A 363 28.78 -13.82 1.82
N ALA A 364 27.75 -14.60 2.15
CA ALA A 364 27.88 -16.02 2.50
C ALA A 364 28.11 -16.95 1.28
N GLY A 365 28.01 -16.40 0.06
CA GLY A 365 28.26 -17.13 -1.19
C GLY A 365 27.03 -17.79 -1.81
N TYR A 366 25.84 -17.34 -1.46
CA TYR A 366 24.59 -17.81 -2.06
C TYR A 366 24.21 -16.96 -3.29
N ASN A 367 23.69 -17.61 -4.34
CA ASN A 367 22.88 -16.95 -5.35
C ASN A 367 21.51 -16.63 -4.76
N THR A 368 21.03 -15.41 -4.96
CA THR A 368 19.81 -14.93 -4.32
C THR A 368 18.69 -14.74 -5.33
N TYR A 369 17.52 -15.25 -4.96
CA TYR A 369 16.29 -15.16 -5.76
C TYR A 369 15.19 -14.52 -4.92
N TRP A 370 14.41 -13.65 -5.54
CA TRP A 370 13.21 -13.07 -4.95
C TRP A 370 12.02 -13.21 -5.88
N TYR A 371 11.03 -13.98 -5.49
CA TYR A 371 9.80 -14.18 -6.23
C TYR A 371 8.61 -13.65 -5.43
N SER A 372 7.82 -12.73 -6.01
CA SER A 372 6.74 -12.05 -5.28
C SER A 372 5.45 -12.03 -6.07
N ASN A 373 4.34 -12.34 -5.39
CA ASN A 373 2.99 -12.11 -5.86
C ASN A 373 2.39 -10.79 -5.32
N GLN A 374 3.17 -10.01 -4.61
CA GLN A 374 2.82 -8.66 -4.21
C GLN A 374 2.99 -7.68 -5.38
N GLY A 375 2.31 -6.51 -5.33
CA GLY A 375 2.55 -5.46 -6.32
C GLY A 375 4.01 -5.02 -6.31
N HIS A 376 4.58 -4.82 -7.50
CA HIS A 376 5.96 -4.32 -7.63
C HIS A 376 6.14 -2.93 -7.01
N LEU A 377 5.06 -2.17 -7.02
CA LEU A 377 4.99 -0.78 -6.59
C LEU A 377 3.67 -0.53 -5.89
N GLY A 378 3.73 -0.45 -4.61
CA GLY A 378 2.69 0.08 -3.78
C GLY A 378 3.31 1.11 -2.85
N CYS A 379 2.63 2.19 -2.52
CA CYS A 379 3.07 3.12 -1.49
C CYS A 379 3.42 2.39 -0.18
N ALA A 380 2.93 1.17 -0.05
CA ALA A 380 3.10 0.35 1.13
C ALA A 380 4.24 -0.68 1.07
N ASP A 381 4.86 -0.98 -0.11
CA ASP A 381 5.85 -2.07 -0.25
C ASP A 381 7.27 -1.58 -0.60
N THR A 382 7.50 -0.30 -0.54
CA THR A 382 8.74 0.33 -1.01
C THR A 382 10.03 -0.23 -0.41
N PRO A 383 10.21 -0.33 0.93
CA PRO A 383 11.40 -0.94 1.53
C PRO A 383 11.61 -2.40 1.15
N VAL A 384 10.51 -3.17 1.03
CA VAL A 384 10.54 -4.59 0.64
C VAL A 384 11.06 -4.74 -0.80
N THR A 385 10.55 -3.91 -1.71
CA THR A 385 10.97 -3.91 -3.11
C THR A 385 12.45 -3.51 -3.26
N LEU A 386 12.93 -2.56 -2.44
CA LEU A 386 14.34 -2.15 -2.42
C LEU A 386 15.25 -3.30 -2.03
N VAL A 387 14.92 -4.04 -0.98
CA VAL A 387 15.66 -5.24 -0.58
C VAL A 387 15.59 -6.31 -1.67
N ALA A 388 14.39 -6.58 -2.19
CA ALA A 388 14.17 -7.56 -3.26
C ALA A 388 15.03 -7.29 -4.51
N ASN A 389 15.15 -6.02 -4.92
CA ASN A 389 15.92 -5.61 -6.09
C ASN A 389 17.44 -5.77 -5.91
N THR A 390 17.94 -6.01 -4.69
CA THR A 390 19.36 -6.37 -4.48
C THR A 390 19.65 -7.85 -4.72
N SER A 391 18.63 -8.70 -4.95
CA SER A 391 18.81 -10.11 -5.31
C SER A 391 19.39 -10.27 -6.71
N ASN A 392 20.10 -11.39 -6.99
CA ASN A 392 20.60 -11.69 -8.34
C ASN A 392 19.45 -11.84 -9.34
N VAL A 393 18.33 -12.43 -8.91
CA VAL A 393 17.11 -12.54 -9.71
C VAL A 393 15.94 -12.09 -8.85
N SER A 394 15.19 -11.10 -9.34
CA SER A 394 13.94 -10.65 -8.72
C SER A 394 12.82 -10.66 -9.76
N LYS A 395 11.68 -11.30 -9.41
CA LYS A 395 10.52 -11.41 -10.28
C LYS A 395 9.23 -11.18 -9.53
N TRP A 396 8.31 -10.51 -10.20
CA TRP A 396 6.94 -10.28 -9.71
C TRP A 396 5.95 -10.88 -10.68
N THR A 397 4.86 -11.43 -10.15
CA THR A 397 3.73 -11.85 -10.98
C THR A 397 3.10 -10.61 -11.63
N LYS A 398 2.60 -10.78 -12.86
CA LYS A 398 1.92 -9.69 -13.57
C LYS A 398 0.59 -9.39 -12.89
N GLN A 399 0.57 -8.41 -12.01
CA GLN A 399 -0.64 -7.92 -11.37
C GLN A 399 -1.49 -7.12 -12.37
N ASN A 400 -2.29 -7.82 -13.16
CA ASN A 400 -3.29 -7.17 -14.00
C ASN A 400 -4.61 -7.11 -13.21
N LEU A 401 -5.25 -5.95 -13.14
CA LEU A 401 -6.52 -5.75 -12.43
C LEU A 401 -7.67 -6.59 -12.96
N ASN A 402 -7.59 -6.99 -14.21
CA ASN A 402 -8.59 -7.82 -14.87
C ASN A 402 -8.32 -9.32 -14.76
N GLN A 403 -7.17 -9.72 -14.21
CA GLN A 403 -6.80 -11.11 -13.98
C GLN A 403 -6.30 -11.28 -12.56
N LEU A 404 -7.02 -12.08 -11.78
CA LEU A 404 -6.56 -12.47 -10.46
C LEU A 404 -5.32 -13.35 -10.59
N GLN A 405 -4.24 -12.96 -9.90
CA GLN A 405 -3.04 -13.78 -9.77
C GLN A 405 -3.03 -14.42 -8.40
N PHE A 406 -3.15 -15.74 -8.37
CA PHE A 406 -3.04 -16.52 -7.14
C PHE A 406 -1.58 -16.87 -6.86
N ASP A 407 -1.25 -17.19 -5.62
CA ASP A 407 0.13 -17.54 -5.22
C ASP A 407 0.67 -18.78 -5.94
N GLU A 408 -0.18 -19.60 -6.51
CA GLU A 408 0.20 -20.71 -7.39
C GLU A 408 1.07 -20.25 -8.58
N SER A 409 0.90 -19.01 -9.06
CA SER A 409 1.72 -18.44 -10.14
C SER A 409 3.19 -18.34 -9.77
N LEU A 410 3.55 -18.32 -8.48
CA LEU A 410 4.94 -18.30 -8.02
C LEU A 410 5.63 -19.65 -8.24
N LEU A 411 4.88 -20.75 -8.32
CA LEU A 411 5.44 -22.08 -8.55
C LEU A 411 6.08 -22.20 -9.95
N GLU A 412 5.61 -21.37 -10.90
CA GLU A 412 6.16 -21.31 -12.26
C GLU A 412 7.61 -20.79 -12.29
N TYR A 413 8.04 -20.04 -11.28
CA TYR A 413 9.40 -19.51 -11.18
C TYR A 413 10.39 -20.48 -10.50
N LEU A 414 9.91 -21.46 -9.75
CA LEU A 414 10.79 -22.40 -9.03
C LEU A 414 11.74 -23.19 -9.95
N PRO A 415 11.33 -23.63 -11.17
CA PRO A 415 12.24 -24.29 -12.11
C PRO A 415 13.40 -23.42 -12.63
N GLU A 416 13.37 -22.12 -12.43
CA GLU A 416 14.42 -21.20 -12.86
C GLU A 416 15.59 -21.12 -11.87
N ILE A 417 15.42 -21.67 -10.67
CA ILE A 417 16.47 -21.71 -9.65
C ILE A 417 17.50 -22.75 -10.08
N ASP A 418 18.77 -22.34 -10.22
CA ASP A 418 19.85 -23.22 -10.61
C ASP A 418 20.22 -24.20 -9.46
N PRO A 419 19.93 -25.51 -9.57
CA PRO A 419 20.24 -26.48 -8.53
C PRO A 419 21.74 -26.80 -8.40
N SER A 420 22.58 -26.28 -9.31
CA SER A 420 24.03 -26.49 -9.30
C SER A 420 24.78 -25.48 -8.41
N THR A 421 24.08 -24.51 -7.84
CA THR A 421 24.64 -23.46 -6.97
C THR A 421 24.00 -23.47 -5.59
N ASN A 422 24.67 -22.84 -4.61
CA ASN A 422 24.03 -22.56 -3.33
C ASN A 422 23.04 -21.41 -3.50
N ASN A 423 21.78 -21.62 -3.07
CA ASN A 423 20.70 -20.69 -3.32
C ASN A 423 20.05 -20.22 -2.01
N PHE A 424 19.82 -18.93 -1.91
CA PHE A 424 18.93 -18.32 -0.92
C PHE A 424 17.74 -17.74 -1.65
N VAL A 425 16.56 -18.29 -1.42
CA VAL A 425 15.34 -17.95 -2.16
C VAL A 425 14.34 -17.31 -1.22
N VAL A 426 13.86 -16.13 -1.57
CA VAL A 426 12.73 -15.47 -0.89
C VAL A 426 11.48 -15.59 -1.76
N ILE A 427 10.40 -16.11 -1.19
CA ILE A 427 9.09 -16.21 -1.85
C ILE A 427 8.11 -15.37 -1.03
N HIS A 428 7.59 -14.30 -1.62
CA HIS A 428 6.69 -13.36 -0.96
C HIS A 428 5.28 -13.53 -1.49
N LEU A 429 4.42 -14.12 -0.68
CA LEU A 429 3.05 -14.47 -1.03
C LEU A 429 2.13 -13.23 -1.02
N LYS A 430 1.06 -13.28 -1.78
CA LYS A 430 -0.11 -12.41 -1.63
C LYS A 430 -0.98 -12.86 -0.46
N GLY A 431 -0.91 -14.13 -0.13
CA GLY A 431 -1.45 -14.75 1.06
C GLY A 431 -2.91 -14.38 1.34
N ASN A 432 -3.14 -13.91 2.55
CA ASN A 432 -4.48 -13.60 3.07
C ASN A 432 -4.79 -12.09 3.07
N HIS A 433 -4.20 -11.34 2.14
CA HIS A 433 -4.48 -9.91 2.00
C HIS A 433 -5.97 -9.65 1.76
N PHE A 434 -6.49 -8.54 2.29
CA PHE A 434 -7.90 -8.15 2.21
C PHE A 434 -8.50 -8.30 0.80
N ASN A 435 -9.80 -8.57 0.75
CA ASN A 435 -10.59 -9.12 -0.33
C ASN A 435 -10.31 -10.62 -0.54
N TYR A 436 -10.50 -11.35 0.54
CA TYR A 436 -10.13 -12.76 0.70
C TYR A 436 -10.64 -13.67 -0.41
N ILE A 437 -11.86 -13.42 -0.96
CA ILE A 437 -12.43 -14.17 -2.08
C ILE A 437 -11.52 -14.15 -3.34
N ASN A 438 -10.64 -13.19 -3.45
CA ASN A 438 -9.69 -13.03 -4.55
C ASN A 438 -8.31 -13.65 -4.25
N ARG A 439 -8.18 -14.39 -3.16
CA ARG A 439 -6.90 -14.99 -2.75
C ARG A 439 -6.74 -16.45 -3.14
N TYR A 440 -7.81 -17.09 -3.58
CA TYR A 440 -7.82 -18.49 -3.98
C TYR A 440 -8.76 -18.69 -5.19
N PRO A 441 -8.53 -19.70 -6.05
CA PRO A 441 -9.48 -20.04 -7.12
C PRO A 441 -10.77 -20.57 -6.52
N GLN A 442 -11.91 -20.17 -7.08
CA GLN A 442 -13.24 -20.57 -6.56
C GLN A 442 -13.43 -22.10 -6.48
N SER A 443 -12.75 -22.86 -7.33
CA SER A 443 -12.71 -24.34 -7.28
C SER A 443 -12.04 -24.89 -6.01
N PHE A 444 -11.26 -24.08 -5.29
CA PHE A 444 -10.59 -24.45 -4.06
C PHE A 444 -11.42 -24.18 -2.81
N ALA A 445 -12.50 -23.39 -2.92
CA ALA A 445 -13.34 -23.01 -1.78
C ALA A 445 -13.84 -24.26 -1.01
N LYS A 446 -13.64 -24.27 0.31
CA LYS A 446 -14.05 -25.33 1.22
C LYS A 446 -15.04 -24.84 2.28
N PHE A 447 -14.92 -23.60 2.72
CA PHE A 447 -15.63 -23.00 3.85
C PHE A 447 -16.63 -21.93 3.42
N SER A 448 -16.37 -21.23 2.31
CA SER A 448 -17.25 -20.21 1.76
C SER A 448 -18.27 -20.82 0.78
N LYS A 449 -19.34 -20.07 0.55
CA LYS A 449 -20.34 -20.42 -0.48
C LYS A 449 -20.00 -19.69 -1.78
N PRO A 450 -20.20 -20.34 -2.94
CA PRO A 450 -20.04 -19.67 -4.22
C PRO A 450 -20.91 -18.39 -4.29
N ASP A 451 -20.37 -17.36 -4.94
CA ASP A 451 -21.05 -16.09 -5.20
C ASP A 451 -21.51 -15.28 -3.96
N LYS A 452 -21.12 -15.70 -2.76
CA LYS A 452 -21.41 -14.96 -1.53
C LYS A 452 -20.11 -14.53 -0.86
N TYR A 453 -19.89 -13.21 -0.81
CA TYR A 453 -18.81 -12.67 -0.01
C TYR A 453 -19.18 -12.71 1.48
N ASP A 454 -18.47 -13.54 2.23
CA ASP A 454 -18.58 -13.66 3.69
C ASP A 454 -17.16 -13.61 4.28
N LEU A 455 -16.89 -12.63 5.14
CA LEU A 455 -15.51 -12.30 5.57
C LEU A 455 -14.76 -13.50 6.15
N ILE A 456 -15.33 -14.16 7.16
CA ILE A 456 -14.62 -15.26 7.84
C ILE A 456 -14.49 -16.49 6.94
N PRO A 457 -15.55 -17.05 6.32
CA PRO A 457 -15.40 -18.20 5.45
C PRO A 457 -14.42 -18.00 4.30
N ASN A 458 -14.42 -16.82 3.64
CA ASN A 458 -13.46 -16.51 2.58
C ASN A 458 -12.03 -16.35 3.12
N TYR A 459 -11.88 -15.84 4.34
CA TYR A 459 -10.57 -15.80 5.00
C TYR A 459 -10.05 -17.21 5.28
N LEU A 460 -10.89 -18.11 5.80
CA LEU A 460 -10.50 -19.50 6.06
C LEU A 460 -10.11 -20.26 4.79
N ASP A 461 -10.78 -19.99 3.66
CA ASP A 461 -10.40 -20.55 2.37
C ASP A 461 -9.04 -20.01 1.90
N SER A 462 -8.76 -18.73 2.13
CA SER A 462 -7.44 -18.17 1.81
C SER A 462 -6.33 -18.76 2.67
N VAL A 463 -6.57 -18.99 3.97
CA VAL A 463 -5.64 -19.69 4.88
C VAL A 463 -5.36 -21.13 4.39
N ALA A 464 -6.43 -21.86 4.04
CA ALA A 464 -6.28 -23.21 3.51
C ALA A 464 -5.52 -23.26 2.16
N TYR A 465 -5.69 -22.23 1.37
CA TYR A 465 -4.96 -22.12 0.10
C TYR A 465 -3.47 -21.77 0.33
N THR A 466 -3.15 -20.93 1.31
CA THR A 466 -1.76 -20.69 1.73
C THR A 466 -1.09 -21.98 2.22
N ASP A 467 -1.76 -22.79 3.03
CA ASP A 467 -1.26 -24.10 3.48
C ASP A 467 -0.93 -25.03 2.29
N TYR A 468 -1.82 -25.07 1.28
CA TYR A 468 -1.58 -25.81 0.03
C TYR A 468 -0.37 -25.29 -0.74
N ILE A 469 -0.22 -23.97 -0.89
CA ILE A 469 0.93 -23.37 -1.59
C ILE A 469 2.24 -23.67 -0.86
N LEU A 470 2.27 -23.57 0.47
CA LEU A 470 3.43 -23.93 1.29
C LEU A 470 3.82 -25.39 1.10
N GLN A 471 2.85 -26.31 1.00
CA GLN A 471 3.09 -27.71 0.64
C GLN A 471 3.78 -27.82 -0.72
N GLN A 472 3.22 -27.19 -1.75
CA GLN A 472 3.76 -27.27 -3.12
C GLN A 472 5.20 -26.73 -3.21
N ILE A 473 5.47 -25.58 -2.58
CA ILE A 473 6.83 -25.01 -2.51
C ILE A 473 7.79 -25.99 -1.83
N THR A 474 7.41 -26.52 -0.68
CA THR A 474 8.26 -27.40 0.12
C THR A 474 8.57 -28.70 -0.64
N GLU A 475 7.56 -29.38 -1.17
CA GLU A 475 7.72 -30.64 -1.91
C GLU A 475 8.54 -30.46 -3.19
N TYR A 476 8.31 -29.36 -3.93
CA TYR A 476 9.12 -29.06 -5.11
C TYR A 476 10.59 -28.87 -4.75
N ALA A 477 10.87 -28.06 -3.72
CA ALA A 477 12.22 -27.73 -3.32
C ALA A 477 12.98 -28.94 -2.74
N GLN A 478 12.31 -29.79 -1.95
CA GLN A 478 12.87 -31.06 -1.48
C GLN A 478 13.29 -31.97 -2.63
N LYS A 479 12.45 -32.06 -3.66
CA LYS A 479 12.67 -32.97 -4.79
C LYS A 479 13.72 -32.45 -5.78
N ASN A 480 13.76 -31.14 -6.03
CA ASN A 480 14.48 -30.57 -7.19
C ASN A 480 15.63 -29.64 -6.81
N LEU A 481 15.66 -29.06 -5.60
CA LEU A 481 16.57 -27.97 -5.24
C LEU A 481 17.50 -28.31 -4.07
N ASN A 482 17.59 -29.57 -3.63
CA ASN A 482 18.36 -29.95 -2.44
C ASN A 482 18.06 -29.04 -1.24
N LEU A 483 16.77 -28.93 -0.87
CA LEU A 483 16.30 -28.07 0.22
C LEU A 483 16.92 -28.49 1.54
N GLN A 484 17.67 -27.59 2.17
CA GLN A 484 18.32 -27.83 3.46
C GLN A 484 17.57 -27.19 4.62
N ALA A 485 17.04 -25.97 4.43
CA ALA A 485 16.18 -25.31 5.39
C ALA A 485 15.10 -24.48 4.70
N LEU A 486 13.92 -24.41 5.34
CA LEU A 486 12.87 -23.47 4.97
C LEU A 486 12.36 -22.79 6.24
N LEU A 487 12.27 -21.46 6.20
CA LEU A 487 11.62 -20.64 7.21
C LEU A 487 10.35 -20.02 6.61
N TYR A 488 9.25 -20.13 7.32
CA TYR A 488 8.01 -19.42 7.02
C TYR A 488 7.59 -18.57 8.20
N PHE A 489 7.18 -17.34 7.94
CA PHE A 489 6.41 -16.50 8.86
C PHE A 489 5.52 -15.53 8.07
N SER A 490 4.40 -15.10 8.68
CA SER A 490 3.59 -14.01 8.10
C SER A 490 4.14 -12.65 8.51
N ASP A 491 3.99 -11.67 7.64
CA ASP A 491 4.35 -10.28 7.91
C ASP A 491 3.59 -9.70 9.11
N HIS A 492 2.28 -9.95 9.18
CA HIS A 492 1.41 -9.66 10.32
C HIS A 492 0.19 -10.58 10.32
N GLY A 493 -0.57 -10.54 11.41
CA GLY A 493 -1.87 -11.18 11.50
C GLY A 493 -3.01 -10.24 11.09
N VAL A 494 -4.23 -10.70 11.22
CA VAL A 494 -5.45 -9.95 10.94
C VAL A 494 -6.59 -10.42 11.85
N THR A 495 -7.55 -9.56 12.09
CA THR A 495 -8.87 -9.87 12.67
C THR A 495 -9.91 -9.76 11.55
N PRO A 496 -10.23 -10.86 10.85
CA PRO A 496 -11.02 -10.81 9.61
C PRO A 496 -12.45 -10.29 9.79
N ASP A 497 -13.01 -10.41 10.98
CA ASP A 497 -14.32 -9.90 11.39
C ASP A 497 -14.30 -8.41 11.78
N GLN A 498 -13.13 -7.84 11.97
CA GLN A 498 -12.94 -6.43 12.28
C GLN A 498 -12.33 -5.72 11.08
N ARG A 499 -12.73 -4.47 10.87
CA ARG A 499 -12.12 -3.66 9.83
C ARG A 499 -10.68 -3.30 10.22
N ARG A 500 -9.77 -3.41 9.25
CA ARG A 500 -8.37 -3.02 9.42
C ARG A 500 -8.31 -1.58 9.94
N SER A 501 -7.67 -1.39 11.08
CA SER A 501 -7.44 -0.08 11.69
C SER A 501 -6.02 0.37 11.37
N PRO A 502 -5.79 1.67 11.05
CA PRO A 502 -4.44 2.21 10.94
C PRO A 502 -3.72 2.26 12.30
N ASN A 503 -4.47 2.05 13.39
CA ASN A 503 -3.92 1.98 14.72
C ASN A 503 -3.91 0.53 15.23
N PHE A 504 -3.00 0.22 16.14
CA PHE A 504 -3.00 -1.05 16.83
C PHE A 504 -4.35 -1.27 17.54
N ASN A 505 -5.06 -2.33 17.12
CA ASN A 505 -6.42 -2.65 17.61
C ASN A 505 -6.50 -3.95 18.40
N GLY A 506 -5.33 -4.49 18.81
CA GLY A 506 -5.24 -5.68 19.66
C GLY A 506 -4.15 -6.66 19.19
N PHE A 507 -3.80 -7.58 20.08
CA PHE A 507 -2.74 -8.57 19.84
C PHE A 507 -3.10 -9.59 18.77
N ALA A 508 -4.39 -9.88 18.54
CA ALA A 508 -4.81 -10.82 17.49
C ALA A 508 -4.28 -10.44 16.09
N ALA A 509 -4.17 -9.13 15.81
CA ALA A 509 -3.63 -8.64 14.54
C ALA A 509 -2.10 -8.75 14.40
N VAL A 510 -1.40 -9.15 15.45
CA VAL A 510 0.06 -9.34 15.44
C VAL A 510 0.48 -10.77 15.80
N ARG A 511 -0.44 -11.67 16.15
CA ARG A 511 -0.13 -13.10 16.32
C ARG A 511 0.01 -13.76 14.96
N ILE A 512 1.22 -14.17 14.61
CA ILE A 512 1.55 -14.74 13.31
C ILE A 512 1.94 -16.22 13.41
N PRO A 513 1.69 -17.03 12.36
CA PRO A 513 2.28 -18.34 12.25
C PRO A 513 3.77 -18.25 11.93
N MET A 514 4.53 -19.22 12.43
CA MET A 514 5.94 -19.43 12.08
C MET A 514 6.28 -20.90 12.16
N PHE A 515 7.00 -21.41 11.16
CA PHE A 515 7.60 -22.74 11.23
C PHE A 515 8.91 -22.80 10.47
N CYS A 516 9.75 -23.78 10.83
CA CYS A 516 10.94 -24.16 10.10
C CYS A 516 10.87 -25.62 9.64
N TYR A 517 11.48 -25.90 8.48
CA TYR A 517 11.84 -27.24 8.03
C TYR A 517 13.36 -27.35 7.93
N PHE A 518 13.91 -28.51 8.31
CA PHE A 518 15.33 -28.86 8.17
C PHE A 518 15.50 -30.25 7.59
N SER A 519 16.46 -30.41 6.65
CA SER A 519 16.82 -31.72 6.10
C SER A 519 17.62 -32.56 7.10
N GLU A 520 17.71 -33.88 6.89
CA GLU A 520 18.57 -34.75 7.68
C GLU A 520 20.06 -34.35 7.58
N GLU A 521 20.50 -33.89 6.39
CA GLU A 521 21.86 -33.40 6.21
C GLU A 521 22.10 -32.13 7.03
N TYR A 522 21.15 -31.17 7.03
CA TYR A 522 21.25 -29.96 7.85
C TYR A 522 21.37 -30.29 9.34
N LYS A 523 20.52 -31.19 9.86
CA LYS A 523 20.53 -31.60 11.26
C LYS A 523 21.86 -32.27 11.66
N SER A 524 22.42 -33.05 10.73
CA SER A 524 23.72 -33.74 10.95
C SER A 524 24.89 -32.75 10.93
N LEU A 525 24.88 -31.76 10.06
CA LEU A 525 25.97 -30.79 9.92
C LEU A 525 25.94 -29.70 11.01
N TYR A 526 24.74 -29.26 11.38
CA TYR A 526 24.52 -28.14 12.31
C TYR A 526 23.60 -28.55 13.48
N PRO A 527 23.95 -29.61 14.21
CA PRO A 527 23.10 -30.14 15.27
C PRO A 527 22.83 -29.12 16.37
N GLN A 528 23.79 -28.24 16.68
CA GLN A 528 23.62 -27.22 17.70
C GLN A 528 22.52 -26.22 17.32
N THR A 529 22.51 -25.74 16.08
CA THR A 529 21.47 -24.79 15.58
C THR A 529 20.09 -25.44 15.60
N PHE A 530 20.01 -26.70 15.09
CA PHE A 530 18.75 -27.42 15.05
C PHE A 530 18.20 -27.71 16.46
N GLU A 531 19.01 -28.27 17.36
CA GLU A 531 18.59 -28.57 18.72
C GLU A 531 18.23 -27.28 19.51
N THR A 532 18.95 -26.18 19.27
CA THR A 532 18.61 -24.90 19.88
C THR A 532 17.22 -24.45 19.44
N LEU A 533 16.94 -24.48 18.14
CA LEU A 533 15.62 -24.08 17.62
C LEU A 533 14.51 -25.02 18.12
N LYS A 534 14.78 -26.33 18.20
CA LYS A 534 13.84 -27.31 18.75
C LYS A 534 13.54 -27.04 20.22
N ASN A 535 14.55 -26.72 21.02
CA ASN A 535 14.40 -26.36 22.42
C ASN A 535 13.73 -25.01 22.63
N HIS A 536 13.85 -24.09 21.67
CA HIS A 536 13.23 -22.78 21.68
C HIS A 536 11.86 -22.75 20.98
N SER A 537 11.27 -23.90 20.62
CA SER A 537 9.98 -23.95 19.91
C SER A 537 8.86 -23.24 20.65
N ASP A 538 8.86 -23.26 21.99
CA ASP A 538 7.90 -22.57 22.85
C ASP A 538 8.35 -21.15 23.29
N TYR A 539 9.46 -20.65 22.75
CA TYR A 539 9.92 -19.29 23.09
C TYR A 539 9.14 -18.25 22.30
N TYR A 540 9.01 -17.08 22.89
CA TYR A 540 8.40 -15.91 22.26
C TYR A 540 9.38 -15.26 21.30
N TRP A 541 8.86 -14.80 20.18
CA TRP A 541 9.66 -14.19 19.13
C TRP A 541 8.85 -13.12 18.37
N THR A 542 9.54 -12.11 17.82
CA THR A 542 8.95 -11.08 16.95
C THR A 542 9.68 -11.02 15.61
N ASN A 543 8.94 -10.75 14.52
CA ASN A 543 9.48 -10.87 13.16
C ASN A 543 10.56 -9.83 12.80
N ASP A 544 10.73 -8.76 13.57
CA ASP A 544 11.87 -7.86 13.43
C ASP A 544 13.22 -8.47 13.85
N LEU A 545 13.18 -9.65 14.44
CA LEU A 545 14.37 -10.48 14.74
C LEU A 545 14.63 -11.55 13.65
N ALA A 546 13.92 -11.48 12.51
CA ALA A 546 14.06 -12.47 11.44
C ALA A 546 15.44 -12.39 10.75
N TYR A 547 16.01 -11.21 10.61
CA TYR A 547 17.37 -11.04 10.11
C TYR A 547 18.39 -11.88 10.93
N GLU A 548 18.32 -11.79 12.24
CA GLU A 548 19.20 -12.53 13.15
C GLU A 548 18.92 -14.03 13.13
N LEU A 549 17.65 -14.42 13.05
CA LEU A 549 17.27 -15.82 12.92
C LEU A 549 17.81 -16.43 11.62
N ILE A 550 17.72 -15.70 10.50
CA ILE A 550 18.24 -16.13 9.20
C ILE A 550 19.77 -16.25 9.24
N CYS A 551 20.48 -15.32 9.88
CA CYS A 551 21.93 -15.45 10.11
C CYS A 551 22.27 -16.76 10.84
N GLY A 552 21.50 -17.11 11.87
CA GLY A 552 21.65 -18.37 12.60
C GLY A 552 21.34 -19.60 11.74
N ILE A 553 20.27 -19.58 10.93
CA ILE A 553 19.92 -20.69 10.02
C ILE A 553 20.97 -20.85 8.91
N LEU A 554 21.55 -19.77 8.41
CA LEU A 554 22.67 -19.80 7.46
C LEU A 554 23.97 -20.31 8.09
N ASN A 555 24.02 -20.47 9.40
CA ASN A 555 25.21 -20.87 10.18
C ASN A 555 26.43 -20.02 9.82
N ILE A 556 26.30 -18.72 9.95
CA ILE A 556 27.35 -17.76 9.65
C ILE A 556 27.81 -17.02 10.90
N THR A 557 29.03 -16.47 10.85
CA THR A 557 29.49 -15.40 11.73
C THR A 557 29.61 -14.11 10.95
N SER A 558 29.18 -12.99 11.54
CA SER A 558 29.25 -11.69 10.90
C SER A 558 29.40 -10.59 11.95
N ASN A 559 30.06 -9.49 11.56
CA ASN A 559 30.10 -8.26 12.37
C ASN A 559 28.74 -7.52 12.42
N HIS A 560 27.74 -7.98 11.64
CA HIS A 560 26.36 -7.48 11.60
C HIS A 560 25.36 -8.53 12.14
N TYR A 561 25.82 -9.54 12.87
CA TYR A 561 24.99 -10.58 13.49
C TYR A 561 25.11 -10.52 15.01
N ASP A 562 24.00 -10.23 15.70
CA ASP A 562 23.88 -10.31 17.16
C ASP A 562 23.22 -11.63 17.57
N GLU A 563 24.02 -12.62 17.95
CA GLU A 563 23.52 -13.93 18.39
C GLU A 563 22.51 -13.81 19.56
N SER A 564 22.59 -12.77 20.38
CA SER A 564 21.66 -12.59 21.51
C SER A 564 20.23 -12.22 21.05
N ASN A 565 20.06 -11.85 19.80
CA ASN A 565 18.77 -11.56 19.17
C ASN A 565 18.25 -12.75 18.35
N SER A 566 19.07 -13.78 18.13
CA SER A 566 18.73 -14.91 17.26
C SER A 566 18.09 -16.05 18.04
N LEU A 567 16.87 -16.45 17.66
CA LEU A 567 16.20 -17.63 18.21
C LEU A 567 16.97 -18.93 17.94
N ALA A 568 17.83 -18.95 16.91
CA ALA A 568 18.72 -20.05 16.57
C ALA A 568 19.99 -20.14 17.45
N SER A 569 20.18 -19.20 18.38
CA SER A 569 21.33 -19.14 19.28
C SER A 569 20.94 -19.47 20.72
N PRO A 570 21.76 -20.25 21.45
CA PRO A 570 21.54 -20.46 22.88
C PRO A 570 21.70 -19.18 23.72
N LYS A 571 22.20 -18.09 23.13
CA LYS A 571 22.32 -16.77 23.77
C LYS A 571 21.04 -15.93 23.65
N TYR A 572 19.98 -16.45 23.04
CA TYR A 572 18.73 -15.71 22.86
C TYR A 572 18.20 -15.16 24.20
N LYS A 573 18.01 -13.85 24.26
CA LYS A 573 17.79 -13.13 25.53
C LYS A 573 16.34 -12.73 25.78
N PHE A 574 15.46 -12.86 24.78
CA PHE A 574 14.10 -12.34 24.91
C PHE A 574 13.12 -13.33 25.52
N THR A 575 12.15 -12.80 26.24
CA THR A 575 11.03 -13.50 26.86
C THR A 575 9.72 -12.77 26.56
N LYS A 576 8.56 -13.34 26.92
CA LYS A 576 7.25 -12.66 26.82
C LYS A 576 7.25 -11.29 27.49
N GLU A 577 8.00 -11.14 28.58
CA GLU A 577 8.08 -9.91 29.39
C GLU A 577 8.90 -8.81 28.72
N THR A 578 9.89 -9.18 27.92
CA THR A 578 10.85 -8.24 27.31
C THR A 578 10.58 -7.91 25.86
N LEU A 579 9.92 -8.83 25.13
CA LEU A 579 9.53 -8.59 23.73
C LEU A 579 8.44 -7.55 23.60
N LYS A 580 8.51 -6.80 22.52
CA LYS A 580 7.62 -5.69 22.21
C LYS A 580 6.96 -5.86 20.83
N THR A 581 5.82 -5.19 20.66
CA THR A 581 5.10 -4.97 19.42
C THR A 581 4.63 -3.51 19.34
N ASP A 582 3.85 -3.13 18.35
CA ASP A 582 3.40 -1.75 18.10
C ASP A 582 4.61 -0.79 18.01
N LEU A 583 5.66 -1.21 17.29
CA LEU A 583 6.93 -0.49 17.14
C LEU A 583 7.54 -0.08 18.51
N GLY A 584 7.58 -1.01 19.43
CA GLY A 584 8.19 -0.83 20.75
C GLY A 584 7.29 -0.22 21.82
N LYS A 585 6.03 0.12 21.50
CA LYS A 585 5.10 0.79 22.42
C LYS A 585 4.40 -0.15 23.37
N ARG A 586 4.30 -1.46 23.07
CA ARG A 586 3.58 -2.47 23.86
C ARG A 586 4.46 -3.68 24.13
N TYR A 587 4.31 -4.28 25.30
CA TYR A 587 4.97 -5.54 25.64
C TYR A 587 4.08 -6.74 25.33
N LEU A 588 4.69 -7.88 24.92
CA LEU A 588 3.92 -9.11 24.67
C LEU A 588 3.30 -9.69 25.92
N LYS A 589 3.85 -9.39 27.12
CA LYS A 589 3.24 -9.79 28.41
C LYS A 589 1.82 -9.25 28.60
N ASP A 590 1.47 -8.17 27.89
CA ASP A 590 0.13 -7.57 27.95
C ASP A 590 -0.88 -8.30 27.07
N ASP A 591 -0.44 -9.29 26.27
CA ASP A 591 -1.31 -10.19 25.54
C ASP A 591 -1.93 -11.21 26.50
N PRO A 592 -3.27 -11.27 26.61
CA PRO A 592 -3.94 -12.19 27.53
C PRO A 592 -3.83 -13.67 27.15
N ASN A 593 -3.37 -14.00 25.90
CA ASN A 593 -3.24 -15.38 25.41
C ASN A 593 -1.83 -15.93 25.48
#